data_9f165503892ad7d9ffa99f4be75d454d
#
_entry.id   9f165503892ad7d9ffa99f4be75d454d
#
_cell.length_a   1.000
_cell.length_b   1.000
_cell.length_c   1.000
_cell.angle_alpha   90.00
_cell.angle_beta   90.00
_cell.angle_gamma   90.00
#
_symmetry.space_group_name_H-M   'P 1'
#
loop_
_entity.id
_entity.type
_entity.pdbx_description
1 polymer ?
#
loop_
_entity_poly.entity_id
_entity_poly.type
_entity_poly.pdbx_seq_one_letter_code
_entity_poly.pdbx_strand_id
1 'polypeptide(L)'
;MNMMTPSVATASADIGQIAESTSAVCISTRVRQLSRIVTRVYDDALRPLAITASQFTLLTQLAQQDGITAVEIGHSLDIEKSTLSRNLKRLLALGHITMDPPAGRRGRGLHLTPKGEAVIKQAYPVWMEAQSRTTRIMGTESRATLDGLLTQAEKLAAA
;
A
#
# COMPACT_ATOMS: atom_id res chain seq x y z
N MET A 1 3.27 8.25 33.83
CA MET A 1 2.83 8.70 32.49
C MET A 1 1.41 8.19 32.31
N ASN A 2 0.44 9.08 32.53
CA ASN A 2 -0.97 8.75 32.72
C ASN A 2 -1.63 8.47 31.36
N MET A 3 -1.93 7.22 31.07
CA MET A 3 -2.78 6.85 29.94
C MET A 3 -4.21 7.28 30.27
N MET A 4 -4.64 8.45 29.75
CA MET A 4 -6.06 8.81 29.74
C MET A 4 -6.77 7.88 28.76
N THR A 5 -7.39 6.83 29.30
CA THR A 5 -8.47 6.14 28.62
C THR A 5 -9.62 7.13 28.43
N PRO A 6 -10.15 7.34 27.21
CA PRO A 6 -11.32 8.18 27.02
C PRO A 6 -12.50 7.52 27.75
N SER A 7 -12.96 8.17 28.82
CA SER A 7 -14.22 7.83 29.47
C SER A 7 -15.34 7.97 28.46
N VAL A 8 -16.11 6.90 28.27
CA VAL A 8 -17.32 6.92 27.43
C VAL A 8 -18.39 7.69 28.21
N ALA A 9 -18.31 9.03 28.19
CA ALA A 9 -19.36 9.92 28.65
C ALA A 9 -20.39 10.03 27.51
N THR A 10 -21.39 9.19 27.58
CA THR A 10 -22.46 9.02 26.61
C THR A 10 -23.68 9.89 26.97
N ALA A 11 -24.36 10.31 25.95
CA ALA A 11 -25.79 10.69 25.86
C ALA A 11 -26.21 12.16 25.86
N SER A 12 -25.34 13.14 26.07
CA SER A 12 -25.70 14.54 25.86
C SER A 12 -24.63 15.43 25.20
N ALA A 13 -23.57 14.81 24.64
CA ALA A 13 -22.57 15.60 23.92
C ALA A 13 -23.17 16.15 22.64
N ASP A 14 -23.00 17.46 22.40
CA ASP A 14 -23.35 18.07 21.13
C ASP A 14 -22.57 17.42 19.98
N ILE A 15 -23.21 17.30 18.80
CA ILE A 15 -22.62 16.71 17.60
C ILE A 15 -21.28 17.38 17.25
N GLY A 16 -21.15 18.70 17.47
CA GLY A 16 -19.91 19.43 17.30
C GLY A 16 -18.79 18.91 18.20
N GLN A 17 -19.06 18.68 19.47
CA GLN A 17 -18.09 18.13 20.43
C GLN A 17 -17.67 16.70 20.09
N ILE A 18 -18.63 15.86 19.65
CA ILE A 18 -18.32 14.49 19.18
C ILE A 18 -17.41 14.53 17.95
N ALA A 19 -17.72 15.37 16.98
CA ALA A 19 -16.93 15.51 15.76
C ALA A 19 -15.51 16.00 16.06
N GLU A 20 -15.35 17.00 16.92
CA GLU A 20 -14.07 17.56 17.34
C GLU A 20 -13.23 16.50 18.07
N SER A 21 -13.79 15.85 19.09
CA SER A 21 -13.09 14.82 19.86
C SER A 21 -12.67 13.63 18.97
N THR A 22 -13.56 13.18 18.07
CA THR A 22 -13.25 12.09 17.14
C THR A 22 -12.09 12.46 16.22
N SER A 23 -12.14 13.67 15.65
CA SER A 23 -11.08 14.13 14.72
C SER A 23 -9.73 14.31 15.41
N ALA A 24 -9.72 14.71 16.69
CA ALA A 24 -8.50 14.93 17.46
C ALA A 24 -7.73 13.64 17.76
N VAL A 25 -8.44 12.53 18.04
CA VAL A 25 -7.82 11.29 18.55
C VAL A 25 -7.81 10.12 17.54
N CYS A 26 -8.48 10.24 16.41
CA CYS A 26 -8.67 9.13 15.48
C CYS A 26 -7.38 8.74 14.77
N ILE A 27 -6.79 7.61 15.16
CA ILE A 27 -5.59 7.03 14.54
C ILE A 27 -5.85 6.69 13.06
N SER A 28 -7.02 6.10 12.74
CA SER A 28 -7.38 5.72 11.36
C SER A 28 -7.33 6.93 10.41
N THR A 29 -7.82 8.09 10.86
CA THR A 29 -7.76 9.32 10.06
C THR A 29 -6.32 9.74 9.77
N ARG A 30 -5.43 9.66 10.76
CA ARG A 30 -4.00 10.00 10.60
C ARG A 30 -3.27 9.05 9.67
N VAL A 31 -3.48 7.73 9.85
CA VAL A 31 -2.88 6.71 8.97
C VAL A 31 -3.32 6.91 7.52
N ARG A 32 -4.62 7.13 7.27
CA ARG A 32 -5.14 7.37 5.92
C ARG A 32 -4.61 8.67 5.30
N GLN A 33 -4.45 9.72 6.11
CA GLN A 33 -3.87 10.98 5.66
C GLN A 33 -2.39 10.79 5.28
N LEU A 34 -1.60 10.16 6.15
CA LEU A 34 -0.18 9.84 5.89
C LEU A 34 -0.04 9.01 4.62
N SER A 35 -0.80 7.92 4.50
CA SER A 35 -0.79 7.05 3.33
C SER A 35 -1.07 7.83 2.04
N ARG A 36 -2.10 8.70 2.02
CA ARG A 36 -2.42 9.50 0.82
C ARG A 36 -1.31 10.48 0.45
N ILE A 37 -0.70 11.14 1.45
CA ILE A 37 0.38 12.11 1.20
C ILE A 37 1.60 11.40 0.63
N VAL A 38 2.03 10.34 1.29
CA VAL A 38 3.23 9.59 0.88
C VAL A 38 3.02 8.93 -0.48
N THR A 39 1.89 8.22 -0.69
CA THR A 39 1.59 7.57 -1.98
C THR A 39 1.62 8.55 -3.14
N ARG A 40 1.09 9.78 -2.97
CA ARG A 40 1.10 10.81 -4.01
C ARG A 40 2.52 11.17 -4.45
N VAL A 41 3.49 11.21 -3.55
CA VAL A 41 4.89 11.53 -3.90
C VAL A 41 5.45 10.50 -4.90
N TYR A 42 5.19 9.21 -4.67
CA TYR A 42 5.64 8.14 -5.56
C TYR A 42 4.81 8.08 -6.85
N ASP A 43 3.50 8.28 -6.77
CA ASP A 43 2.63 8.32 -7.95
C ASP A 43 3.04 9.45 -8.90
N ASP A 44 3.37 10.64 -8.35
CA ASP A 44 3.84 11.77 -9.15
C ASP A 44 5.17 11.47 -9.85
N ALA A 45 6.10 10.80 -9.17
CA ALA A 45 7.38 10.39 -9.73
C ALA A 45 7.22 9.33 -10.85
N LEU A 46 6.30 8.39 -10.67
CA LEU A 46 6.06 7.28 -11.60
C LEU A 46 5.10 7.62 -12.75
N ARG A 47 4.39 8.76 -12.67
CA ARG A 47 3.40 9.20 -13.67
C ARG A 47 3.92 9.22 -15.11
N PRO A 48 5.17 9.67 -15.40
CA PRO A 48 5.70 9.65 -16.76
C PRO A 48 5.79 8.26 -17.40
N LEU A 49 5.84 7.20 -16.57
CA LEU A 49 5.87 5.80 -16.99
C LEU A 49 4.47 5.16 -17.05
N ALA A 50 3.40 5.95 -16.82
CA ALA A 50 2.01 5.52 -16.83
C ALA A 50 1.69 4.38 -15.84
N ILE A 51 2.45 4.27 -14.74
CA ILE A 51 2.20 3.36 -13.62
C ILE A 51 2.08 4.12 -12.30
N THR A 52 1.42 3.49 -11.32
CA THR A 52 1.28 3.99 -9.95
C THR A 52 2.27 3.31 -9.01
N ALA A 53 2.46 3.86 -7.81
CA ALA A 53 3.24 3.23 -6.73
C ALA A 53 2.74 1.81 -6.43
N SER A 54 1.42 1.61 -6.32
CA SER A 54 0.85 0.28 -6.10
C SER A 54 1.15 -0.70 -7.24
N GLN A 55 1.13 -0.23 -8.50
CA GLN A 55 1.48 -1.07 -9.65
C GLN A 55 2.97 -1.39 -9.68
N PHE A 56 3.83 -0.43 -9.34
CA PHE A 56 5.26 -0.68 -9.22
C PHE A 56 5.55 -1.73 -8.13
N THR A 57 4.90 -1.65 -6.97
CA THR A 57 5.01 -2.67 -5.90
C THR A 57 4.60 -4.05 -6.41
N LEU A 58 3.50 -4.17 -7.16
CA LEU A 58 3.08 -5.45 -7.72
C LEU A 58 4.09 -6.01 -8.73
N LEU A 59 4.64 -5.16 -9.60
CA LEU A 59 5.66 -5.58 -10.56
C LEU A 59 6.93 -6.06 -9.86
N THR A 60 7.38 -5.37 -8.81
CA THR A 60 8.56 -5.78 -8.04
C THR A 60 8.32 -7.05 -7.23
N GLN A 61 7.10 -7.28 -6.75
CA GLN A 61 6.73 -8.55 -6.11
C GLN A 61 6.82 -9.72 -7.09
N LEU A 62 6.30 -9.54 -8.32
CA LEU A 62 6.41 -10.54 -9.39
C LEU A 62 7.84 -10.79 -9.83
N ALA A 63 8.71 -9.78 -9.79
CA ALA A 63 10.13 -9.96 -10.06
C ALA A 63 10.85 -10.81 -9.00
N GLN A 64 10.36 -10.83 -7.76
CA GLN A 64 10.91 -11.64 -6.68
C GLN A 64 10.38 -13.07 -6.68
N GLN A 65 9.13 -13.26 -7.12
CA GLN A 65 8.45 -14.55 -7.07
C GLN A 65 7.61 -14.76 -8.34
N ASP A 66 8.20 -15.42 -9.34
CA ASP A 66 7.50 -15.75 -10.58
C ASP A 66 6.40 -16.80 -10.33
N GLY A 67 5.30 -16.67 -11.03
CA GLY A 67 4.15 -17.58 -10.89
C GLY A 67 3.31 -17.42 -9.62
N ILE A 68 3.56 -16.39 -8.82
CA ILE A 68 2.74 -16.09 -7.64
C ILE A 68 1.29 -15.79 -8.04
N THR A 69 0.33 -16.27 -7.26
CA THR A 69 -1.09 -16.03 -7.51
C THR A 69 -1.58 -14.71 -6.93
N ALA A 70 -2.71 -14.20 -7.46
CA ALA A 70 -3.32 -13.00 -6.91
C ALA A 70 -3.73 -13.14 -5.42
N VAL A 71 -4.06 -14.34 -4.98
CA VAL A 71 -4.41 -14.61 -3.58
C VAL A 71 -3.17 -14.45 -2.68
N GLU A 72 -2.06 -15.04 -3.08
CA GLU A 72 -0.78 -14.95 -2.35
C GLU A 72 -0.28 -13.49 -2.31
N ILE A 73 -0.37 -12.75 -3.42
CA ILE A 73 -0.04 -11.31 -3.44
C ILE A 73 -0.94 -10.53 -2.47
N GLY A 74 -2.25 -10.80 -2.49
CA GLY A 74 -3.21 -10.14 -1.61
C GLY A 74 -2.85 -10.33 -0.13
N HIS A 75 -2.45 -11.54 0.24
CA HIS A 75 -2.00 -11.85 1.60
C HIS A 75 -0.66 -11.22 1.95
N SER A 76 0.34 -11.31 1.05
CA SER A 76 1.69 -10.82 1.33
C SER A 76 1.77 -9.30 1.45
N LEU A 77 0.91 -8.57 0.74
CA LEU A 77 0.89 -7.11 0.70
C LEU A 77 -0.30 -6.49 1.47
N ASP A 78 -1.12 -7.31 2.10
CA ASP A 78 -2.37 -6.89 2.78
C ASP A 78 -3.24 -5.96 1.91
N ILE A 79 -3.42 -6.37 0.64
CA ILE A 79 -4.18 -5.58 -0.34
C ILE A 79 -5.59 -6.15 -0.48
N GLU A 80 -6.58 -5.28 -0.35
CA GLU A 80 -7.97 -5.63 -0.55
C GLU A 80 -8.20 -6.14 -1.99
N LYS A 81 -8.99 -7.22 -2.12
CA LYS A 81 -9.22 -7.97 -3.37
C LYS A 81 -9.67 -7.09 -4.55
N SER A 82 -10.53 -6.10 -4.32
CA SER A 82 -11.04 -5.23 -5.38
C SER A 82 -9.95 -4.29 -5.91
N THR A 83 -9.11 -3.78 -5.02
CA THR A 83 -7.96 -2.93 -5.35
C THR A 83 -6.91 -3.71 -6.13
N LEU A 84 -6.56 -4.90 -5.65
CA LEU A 84 -5.62 -5.81 -6.33
C LEU A 84 -6.13 -6.16 -7.73
N SER A 85 -7.40 -6.57 -7.85
CA SER A 85 -8.00 -6.94 -9.14
C SER A 85 -7.94 -5.79 -10.17
N ARG A 86 -8.21 -4.55 -9.75
CA ARG A 86 -8.13 -3.37 -10.64
C ARG A 86 -6.69 -3.13 -11.12
N ASN A 87 -5.71 -3.22 -10.24
CA ASN A 87 -4.30 -3.04 -10.58
C ASN A 87 -3.80 -4.14 -11.52
N LEU A 88 -4.11 -5.41 -11.23
CA LEU A 88 -3.73 -6.53 -12.09
C LEU A 88 -4.36 -6.41 -13.48
N LYS A 89 -5.66 -6.06 -13.58
CA LYS A 89 -6.31 -5.82 -14.88
C LYS A 89 -5.61 -4.72 -15.68
N ARG A 90 -5.17 -3.66 -15.02
CA ARG A 90 -4.44 -2.57 -15.69
C ARG A 90 -3.08 -3.04 -16.19
N LEU A 91 -2.32 -3.78 -15.36
CA LEU A 91 -1.00 -4.31 -15.74
C LEU A 91 -1.09 -5.33 -16.89
N LEU A 92 -2.11 -6.19 -16.88
CA LEU A 92 -2.42 -7.10 -17.99
C LEU A 92 -2.74 -6.33 -19.29
N ALA A 93 -3.61 -5.32 -19.21
CA ALA A 93 -4.00 -4.49 -20.36
C ALA A 93 -2.81 -3.71 -20.94
N LEU A 94 -1.85 -3.32 -20.09
CA LEU A 94 -0.60 -2.68 -20.52
C LEU A 94 0.43 -3.68 -21.07
N GLY A 95 0.20 -4.98 -20.89
CA GLY A 95 1.12 -6.03 -21.31
C GLY A 95 2.38 -6.12 -20.46
N HIS A 96 2.37 -5.60 -19.22
CA HIS A 96 3.49 -5.70 -18.29
C HIS A 96 3.56 -7.06 -17.60
N ILE A 97 2.43 -7.74 -17.47
CA ILE A 97 2.30 -9.07 -16.90
C ILE A 97 1.47 -9.98 -17.78
N THR A 98 1.64 -11.27 -17.62
CA THR A 98 0.77 -12.31 -18.15
C THR A 98 0.18 -13.13 -17.01
N MET A 99 -0.82 -13.93 -17.34
CA MET A 99 -1.49 -14.80 -16.38
C MET A 99 -1.71 -16.16 -17.03
N ASP A 100 -1.44 -17.23 -16.28
CA ASP A 100 -1.66 -18.59 -16.74
C ASP A 100 -3.09 -18.84 -17.24
N PRO A 101 -3.27 -19.79 -18.16
CA PRO A 101 -4.60 -20.31 -18.49
C PRO A 101 -5.33 -20.81 -17.24
N PRO A 102 -6.67 -20.81 -17.23
CA PRO A 102 -7.42 -21.41 -16.12
C PRO A 102 -7.04 -22.88 -15.94
N ALA A 103 -6.48 -23.23 -14.79
CA ALA A 103 -6.05 -24.58 -14.45
C ALA A 103 -6.71 -25.01 -13.12
N GLY A 104 -7.89 -25.61 -13.18
CA GLY A 104 -8.57 -26.22 -12.02
C GLY A 104 -8.86 -25.25 -10.87
N ARG A 105 -8.72 -25.76 -9.62
CA ARG A 105 -9.00 -24.99 -8.39
C ARG A 105 -7.84 -24.16 -7.88
N ARG A 106 -6.63 -24.33 -8.41
CA ARG A 106 -5.47 -23.52 -8.05
C ARG A 106 -5.59 -22.15 -8.72
N GLY A 107 -5.21 -21.10 -8.01
CA GLY A 107 -5.14 -19.77 -8.58
C GLY A 107 -4.22 -19.75 -9.81
N ARG A 108 -4.45 -18.77 -10.69
CA ARG A 108 -3.62 -18.60 -11.92
C ARG A 108 -2.33 -17.89 -11.53
N GLY A 109 -1.19 -18.43 -11.92
CA GLY A 109 0.10 -17.80 -11.78
C GLY A 109 0.20 -16.51 -12.60
N LEU A 110 0.88 -15.55 -12.04
CA LEU A 110 1.16 -14.25 -12.66
C LEU A 110 2.65 -14.16 -12.97
N HIS A 111 2.99 -13.66 -14.15
CA HIS A 111 4.36 -13.60 -14.63
C HIS A 111 4.68 -12.22 -15.20
N LEU A 112 5.92 -11.75 -14.98
CA LEU A 112 6.41 -10.57 -15.68
C LEU A 112 6.64 -10.87 -17.17
N THR A 113 6.38 -9.86 -17.99
CA THR A 113 6.81 -9.87 -19.40
C THR A 113 8.14 -9.10 -19.53
N PRO A 114 8.87 -9.25 -20.65
CA PRO A 114 10.02 -8.39 -20.94
C PRO A 114 9.68 -6.89 -20.89
N LYS A 115 8.44 -6.51 -21.25
CA LYS A 115 7.93 -5.13 -21.12
C LYS A 115 7.76 -4.74 -19.64
N GLY A 116 7.30 -5.66 -18.79
CA GLY A 116 7.19 -5.46 -17.34
C GLY A 116 8.56 -5.27 -16.69
N GLU A 117 9.55 -6.07 -17.09
CA GLU A 117 10.93 -5.89 -16.63
C GLU A 117 11.52 -4.55 -17.06
N ALA A 118 11.29 -4.15 -18.31
CA ALA A 118 11.77 -2.88 -18.83
C ALA A 118 11.19 -1.68 -18.06
N VAL A 119 9.90 -1.72 -17.72
CA VAL A 119 9.28 -0.63 -16.94
C VAL A 119 9.80 -0.59 -15.51
N ILE A 120 10.11 -1.72 -14.88
CA ILE A 120 10.74 -1.75 -13.55
C ILE A 120 12.11 -1.05 -13.60
N LYS A 121 12.94 -1.38 -14.62
CA LYS A 121 14.27 -0.77 -14.80
C LYS A 121 14.19 0.73 -15.01
N GLN A 122 13.21 1.21 -15.77
CA GLN A 122 12.97 2.64 -15.99
C GLN A 122 12.41 3.35 -14.75
N ALA A 123 11.56 2.69 -13.98
CA ALA A 123 10.93 3.24 -12.79
C ALA A 123 11.88 3.34 -11.59
N TYR A 124 12.83 2.43 -11.50
CA TYR A 124 13.72 2.35 -10.34
C TYR A 124 14.46 3.66 -10.01
N PRO A 125 15.13 4.37 -10.96
CA PRO A 125 15.82 5.61 -10.64
C PRO A 125 14.89 6.72 -10.16
N VAL A 126 13.71 6.90 -10.76
CA VAL A 126 12.74 7.93 -10.33
C VAL A 126 12.09 7.58 -9.00
N TRP A 127 11.86 6.30 -8.75
CA TRP A 127 11.40 5.79 -7.46
C TRP A 127 12.46 6.03 -6.37
N MET A 128 13.75 5.79 -6.65
CA MET A 128 14.85 6.04 -5.72
C MET A 128 14.98 7.52 -5.37
N GLU A 129 14.75 8.42 -6.30
CA GLU A 129 14.74 9.86 -6.04
C GLU A 129 13.57 10.23 -5.10
N ALA A 130 12.35 9.74 -5.39
CA ALA A 130 11.18 9.93 -4.53
C ALA A 130 11.41 9.36 -3.12
N GLN A 131 12.01 8.17 -3.03
CA GLN A 131 12.40 7.52 -1.77
C GLN A 131 13.39 8.38 -0.98
N SER A 132 14.45 8.85 -1.61
CA SER A 132 15.46 9.69 -0.97
C SER A 132 14.88 11.01 -0.46
N ARG A 133 14.02 11.65 -1.26
CA ARG A 133 13.28 12.86 -0.86
C ARG A 133 12.38 12.59 0.34
N THR A 134 11.62 11.50 0.32
CA THR A 134 10.71 11.11 1.40
C THR A 134 11.48 10.87 2.69
N THR A 135 12.56 10.09 2.62
CA THR A 135 13.43 9.81 3.79
C THR A 135 14.04 11.07 4.36
N ARG A 136 14.51 11.99 3.52
CA ARG A 136 15.10 13.27 3.97
C ARG A 136 14.08 14.15 4.71
N ILE A 137 12.81 14.18 4.25
CA ILE A 137 11.77 15.02 4.85
C ILE A 137 11.19 14.38 6.10
N MET A 138 10.95 13.06 6.08
CA MET A 138 10.34 12.34 7.20
C MET A 138 11.34 11.92 8.28
N GLY A 139 12.64 11.96 7.98
CA GLY A 139 13.72 11.49 8.83
C GLY A 139 14.12 10.04 8.50
N THR A 140 15.39 9.71 8.79
CA THR A 140 15.98 8.39 8.50
C THR A 140 15.32 7.25 9.27
N GLU A 141 14.80 7.53 10.47
CA GLU A 141 14.13 6.57 11.34
C GLU A 141 12.65 6.31 10.97
N SER A 142 12.13 7.04 9.98
CA SER A 142 10.71 6.95 9.60
C SER A 142 10.28 5.54 9.18
N ARG A 143 11.15 4.81 8.47
CA ARG A 143 10.88 3.43 8.07
C ARG A 143 10.78 2.52 9.29
N ALA A 144 11.76 2.54 10.20
CA ALA A 144 11.75 1.71 11.40
C ALA A 144 10.53 2.02 12.29
N THR A 145 10.14 3.29 12.38
CA THR A 145 8.93 3.72 13.09
C THR A 145 7.67 3.11 12.46
N LEU A 146 7.56 3.16 11.12
CA LEU A 146 6.42 2.58 10.40
C LEU A 146 6.39 1.05 10.53
N ASP A 147 7.53 0.37 10.41
CA ASP A 147 7.63 -1.08 10.58
C ASP A 147 7.18 -1.50 12.00
N GLY A 148 7.58 -0.74 13.03
CA GLY A 148 7.11 -0.95 14.41
C GLY A 148 5.61 -0.75 14.57
N LEU A 149 5.04 0.28 13.95
CA LEU A 149 3.59 0.53 13.98
C LEU A 149 2.80 -0.56 13.24
N LEU A 150 3.30 -1.04 12.09
CA LEU A 150 2.70 -2.14 11.36
C LEU A 150 2.67 -3.42 12.20
N THR A 151 3.80 -3.79 12.82
CA THR A 151 3.87 -4.95 13.73
C THR A 151 2.88 -4.85 14.90
N GLN A 152 2.63 -3.64 15.42
CA GLN A 152 1.61 -3.46 16.46
C GLN A 152 0.20 -3.55 15.88
N ALA A 153 -0.02 -3.03 14.66
CA ALA A 153 -1.34 -3.08 14.01
C ALA A 153 -1.77 -4.51 13.64
N GLU A 154 -0.84 -5.39 13.27
CA GLU A 154 -1.11 -6.81 13.02
C GLU A 154 -1.78 -7.50 14.22
N LYS A 155 -1.46 -7.10 15.44
CA LYS A 155 -2.10 -7.63 16.66
C LYS A 155 -3.57 -7.25 16.77
N LEU A 156 -4.00 -6.13 16.16
CA LEU A 156 -5.41 -5.74 16.13
C LEU A 156 -6.23 -6.64 15.21
N ALA A 157 -5.62 -7.20 14.18
CA ALA A 157 -6.29 -8.13 13.26
C ALA A 157 -6.38 -9.56 13.83
N ALA A 158 -5.52 -9.88 14.81
CA ALA A 158 -5.49 -11.20 15.48
C ALA A 158 -6.33 -11.26 16.77
N ALA A 159 -6.85 -10.13 17.25
CA ALA A 159 -7.66 -10.00 18.46
C ALA A 159 -9.16 -10.10 18.14
#